data_0b58d91a6d6bff3c30c22b21401f90dc
#
_entry.id   0b58d91a6d6bff3c30c22b21401f90dc
#
_cell.length_a   1.000
_cell.length_b   1.000
_cell.length_c   1.000
_cell.angle_alpha   90.00
_cell.angle_beta   90.00
_cell.angle_gamma   90.00
#
_symmetry.space_group_name_H-M   'P 1'
#
loop_
_entity.id
_entity.type
_entity.pdbx_description
1 polymer ?
#
loop_
_entity_poly.entity_id
_entity_poly.type
_entity_poly.pdbx_seq_one_letter_code
_entity_poly.pdbx_strand_id
1 'polypeptide(L)' 'DAQALSLLSRVGPVLMQQQIVANQVVYEANSLNMQLKANSAEALQTLTQQLNQQGFQVELGNIQPTTGGAIGMVKIQ' A
#
# COMPACT_ATOMS: atom_id res chain seq x y z
N ASP A 1 7.47 15.76 -4.26
CA ASP A 1 8.70 16.19 -3.63
C ASP A 1 9.65 14.98 -3.41
N ALA A 2 10.83 15.25 -2.88
CA ALA A 2 11.86 14.21 -2.76
C ALA A 2 11.44 13.08 -1.83
N GLN A 3 10.69 13.38 -0.78
CA GLN A 3 10.23 12.35 0.15
C GLN A 3 9.17 11.45 -0.48
N ALA A 4 8.27 12.03 -1.27
CA ALA A 4 7.27 11.26 -1.97
C ALA A 4 7.91 10.29 -2.95
N LEU A 5 8.89 10.77 -3.72
CA LEU A 5 9.61 9.93 -4.66
C LEU A 5 10.39 8.83 -3.95
N SER A 6 11.01 9.16 -2.82
CA SER A 6 11.75 8.18 -2.04
C SER A 6 10.82 7.06 -1.54
N LEU A 7 9.67 7.43 -0.98
CA LEU A 7 8.69 6.43 -0.52
C LEU A 7 8.21 5.57 -1.68
N LEU A 8 7.82 6.18 -2.79
CA LEU A 8 7.33 5.43 -3.95
C LEU A 8 8.39 4.49 -4.51
N SER A 9 9.64 4.92 -4.57
CA SER A 9 10.72 4.08 -5.11
C SER A 9 11.00 2.86 -4.24
N ARG A 10 10.70 2.95 -2.95
CA ARG A 10 10.89 1.83 -2.02
C ARG A 10 9.66 0.94 -1.91
N VAL A 11 8.48 1.53 -1.98
CA VAL A 11 7.22 0.80 -1.85
C VAL A 11 6.79 0.16 -3.17
N GLY A 12 7.04 0.82 -4.29
CA GLY A 12 6.60 0.35 -5.60
C GLY A 12 7.01 -1.07 -5.93
N PRO A 13 8.31 -1.43 -5.76
CA PRO A 13 8.73 -2.81 -6.04
C PRO A 13 8.03 -3.85 -5.18
N VAL A 14 7.71 -3.52 -3.93
CA VAL A 14 7.01 -4.45 -3.04
C VAL A 14 5.59 -4.69 -3.56
N LEU A 15 4.91 -3.63 -4.01
CA LEU A 15 3.59 -3.77 -4.60
C LEU A 15 3.62 -4.66 -5.84
N MET A 16 4.59 -4.42 -6.72
CA MET A 16 4.72 -5.21 -7.94
C MET A 16 4.99 -6.68 -7.63
N GLN A 17 5.86 -6.93 -6.66
CA GLN A 17 6.22 -8.28 -6.26
C GLN A 17 5.01 -9.05 -5.73
N GLN A 18 4.10 -8.35 -5.06
CA GLN A 18 2.88 -8.93 -4.50
C GLN A 18 1.70 -8.90 -5.46
N GLN A 19 1.91 -8.37 -6.67
CA GLN A 19 0.84 -8.22 -7.67
C GLN A 19 -0.30 -7.36 -7.17
N ILE A 20 0.05 -6.29 -6.45
CA ILE A 20 -0.89 -5.33 -5.91
C ILE A 20 -0.81 -4.05 -6.73
N VAL A 21 -1.96 -3.51 -7.10
CA VAL A 21 -2.07 -2.34 -7.97
C VAL A 21 -2.55 -1.15 -7.13
N ALA A 22 -1.86 -0.01 -7.30
CA ALA A 22 -2.30 1.24 -6.70
C ALA A 22 -3.21 1.97 -7.68
N ASN A 23 -4.50 2.08 -7.35
CA ASN A 23 -5.47 2.78 -8.17
C ASN A 23 -5.45 4.29 -7.94
N GLN A 24 -5.09 4.70 -6.73
CA GLN A 24 -4.93 6.10 -6.37
C GLN A 24 -3.71 6.26 -5.50
N VAL A 25 -2.97 7.35 -5.72
CA VAL A 25 -1.79 7.68 -4.94
C VAL A 25 -1.85 9.17 -4.61
N VAL A 26 -1.88 9.49 -3.33
CA VAL A 26 -1.85 10.88 -2.86
C VAL A 26 -0.81 11.01 -1.77
N TYR A 27 0.09 11.96 -1.93
CA TYR A 27 1.07 12.27 -0.89
C TYR A 27 0.67 13.57 -0.22
N GLU A 28 0.35 13.51 1.07
CA GLU A 28 0.05 14.71 1.85
C GLU A 28 0.36 14.48 3.32
N ALA A 29 0.70 15.54 4.02
CA ALA A 29 1.02 15.50 5.46
C ALA A 29 2.10 14.46 5.75
N ASN A 30 3.12 14.37 4.88
CA ASN A 30 4.26 13.47 5.00
C ASN A 30 3.88 11.99 4.93
N SER A 31 2.72 11.68 4.40
CA SER A 31 2.24 10.31 4.26
C SER A 31 1.88 10.01 2.83
N LEU A 32 2.15 8.78 2.42
CA LEU A 32 1.73 8.25 1.13
C LEU A 32 0.41 7.51 1.33
N ASN A 33 -0.66 8.03 0.75
CA ASN A 33 -1.99 7.47 0.87
C ASN A 33 -2.37 6.81 -0.45
N MET A 34 -2.71 5.53 -0.41
CA MET A 34 -2.99 4.79 -1.62
C MET A 34 -4.24 3.96 -1.47
N GLN A 35 -4.99 3.86 -2.57
CA GLN A 35 -6.02 2.84 -2.70
C GLN A 35 -5.41 1.67 -3.45
N LEU A 36 -5.36 0.51 -2.79
CA LEU A 36 -4.71 -0.67 -3.34
C LEU A 36 -5.74 -1.73 -3.69
N LYS A 37 -5.51 -2.38 -4.82
CA LYS A 37 -6.28 -3.54 -5.24
C LYS A 37 -5.38 -4.76 -5.22
N ALA A 38 -5.84 -5.81 -4.53
CA ALA A 38 -5.10 -7.06 -4.39
C ALA A 38 -6.01 -8.24 -4.72
N ASN A 39 -5.41 -9.42 -4.86
CA ASN A 39 -6.14 -10.64 -5.17
C ASN A 39 -6.93 -11.17 -3.97
N SER A 40 -6.60 -10.71 -2.76
CA SER A 40 -7.29 -11.14 -1.54
C SER A 40 -7.05 -10.12 -0.44
N ALA A 41 -7.89 -10.16 0.60
CA ALA A 41 -7.69 -9.36 1.80
C ALA A 41 -6.39 -9.73 2.50
N GLU A 42 -6.05 -11.02 2.50
CA GLU A 42 -4.82 -11.49 3.12
C GLU A 42 -3.58 -10.89 2.46
N ALA A 43 -3.62 -10.68 1.15
CA ALA A 43 -2.50 -10.06 0.44
C ALA A 43 -2.23 -8.65 0.94
N LEU A 44 -3.28 -7.89 1.26
CA LEU A 44 -3.13 -6.56 1.82
C LEU A 44 -2.53 -6.60 3.22
N GLN A 45 -2.97 -7.56 4.03
CA GLN A 45 -2.41 -7.73 5.38
C GLN A 45 -0.94 -8.13 5.33
N THR A 46 -0.59 -9.03 4.42
CA THR A 46 0.80 -9.44 4.23
C THR A 46 1.67 -8.27 3.79
N LEU A 47 1.16 -7.46 2.87
CA LEU A 47 1.86 -6.26 2.43
C LEU A 47 2.17 -5.34 3.60
N THR A 48 1.18 -5.11 4.46
CA THR A 48 1.35 -4.27 5.64
C THR A 48 2.47 -4.79 6.53
N GLN A 49 2.48 -6.10 6.77
CA GLN A 49 3.52 -6.72 7.60
C GLN A 49 4.90 -6.57 6.98
N GLN A 50 5.01 -6.77 5.68
CA GLN A 50 6.29 -6.65 4.98
C GLN A 50 6.83 -5.23 5.04
N LEU A 51 5.97 -4.25 4.83
CA LEU A 51 6.38 -2.85 4.89
C LEU A 51 6.78 -2.45 6.31
N ASN A 52 6.04 -2.92 7.31
CA ASN A 52 6.43 -2.68 8.70
C ASN A 52 7.80 -3.27 9.02
N GLN A 53 8.10 -4.45 8.51
CA GLN A 53 9.41 -5.08 8.70
C GLN A 53 10.53 -4.30 8.06
N GLN A 54 10.22 -3.55 7.00
CA GLN A 54 11.20 -2.70 6.32
C GLN A 54 11.36 -1.33 6.98
N GLY A 55 10.64 -1.08 8.07
CA GLY A 55 10.78 0.14 8.83
C GLY A 55 9.73 1.20 8.54
N PHE A 56 8.76 0.91 7.68
CA PHE A 56 7.67 1.85 7.42
C PHE A 56 6.60 1.76 8.49
N GLN A 57 5.96 2.89 8.76
CA GLN A 57 4.73 2.91 9.54
C GLN A 57 3.56 2.80 8.57
N VAL A 58 2.77 1.76 8.72
CA VAL A 58 1.68 1.47 7.78
C VAL A 58 0.38 1.33 8.53
N GLU A 59 -0.61 2.09 8.09
CA GLU A 59 -1.98 1.96 8.57
C GLU A 59 -2.83 1.39 7.44
N LEU A 60 -3.49 0.29 7.70
CA LEU A 60 -4.42 -0.33 6.76
C LEU A 60 -5.83 0.00 7.21
N GLY A 61 -6.57 0.70 6.35
CA GLY A 61 -7.95 1.03 6.62
C GLY A 61 -8.89 -0.13 6.31
N ASN A 62 -10.16 0.19 6.13
CA ASN A 62 -11.15 -0.83 5.84
C ASN A 62 -10.84 -1.53 4.53
N ILE A 63 -10.96 -2.85 4.55
CA ILE A 63 -10.79 -3.68 3.36
C ILE A 63 -12.19 -4.04 2.86
N GLN A 64 -12.42 -3.81 1.57
CA GLN A 64 -13.69 -4.14 0.92
C GLN A 64 -13.47 -5.29 -0.05
N PRO A 65 -14.20 -6.38 0.09
CA PRO A 65 -14.12 -7.45 -0.90
C PRO A 65 -14.68 -6.99 -2.24
N THR A 66 -14.07 -7.47 -3.31
CA THR A 66 -14.51 -7.20 -4.67
C THR A 66 -14.60 -8.52 -5.42
N THR A 67 -15.16 -8.48 -6.63
CA THR A 67 -15.11 -9.65 -7.49
C THR A 67 -13.66 -9.94 -7.85
N GLY A 68 -13.17 -11.07 -7.37
CA GLY A 68 -11.81 -11.52 -7.65
C GLY A 68 -10.74 -10.92 -6.77
N GLY A 69 -11.09 -10.28 -5.65
CA GLY A 69 -10.06 -9.74 -4.78
C GLY A 69 -10.55 -8.83 -3.68
N ALA A 70 -9.76 -7.81 -3.37
CA ALA A 70 -10.07 -6.87 -2.31
C ALA A 70 -9.46 -5.50 -2.62
N ILE A 71 -10.10 -4.45 -2.11
CA ILE A 71 -9.59 -3.09 -2.17
C ILE A 71 -9.40 -2.58 -0.74
N GLY A 72 -8.28 -1.94 -0.49
CA GLY A 72 -8.02 -1.34 0.82
C GLY A 72 -7.27 -0.03 0.69
N MET A 73 -7.48 0.85 1.66
CA MET A 73 -6.73 2.09 1.75
C MET A 73 -5.56 1.90 2.69
N VAL A 74 -4.38 2.34 2.28
CA VAL A 74 -3.19 2.31 3.12
C VAL A 74 -2.59 3.70 3.23
N LYS A 75 -2.03 3.95 4.40
CA LYS A 75 -1.28 5.17 4.68
C LYS A 75 0.10 4.76 5.12
N ILE A 76 1.12 5.23 4.42
CA ILE A 76 2.51 4.83 4.65
C ILE A 76 3.34 6.06 4.98
N GLN A 77 4.10 5.96 6.07
CA GLN A 77 5.04 7.01 6.48
C GLN A 77 6.45 6.47 6.58
#